data_0dd55bfd1aa350320dd85102afeb383f
#
_entry.id   0dd55bfd1aa350320dd85102afeb383f
#
_cell.length_a   1.000
_cell.length_b   1.000
_cell.length_c   1.000
_cell.angle_alpha   90.00
_cell.angle_beta   90.00
_cell.angle_gamma   90.00
#
_symmetry.space_group_name_H-M   'P 1'
#
loop_
_entity.id
_entity.type
_entity.pdbx_description
1 polymer ?
#
loop_
_entity_poly.entity_id
_entity_poly.type
_entity_poly.pdbx_seq_one_letter_code
_entity_poly.pdbx_strand_id
1 'polypeptide(L)'
;MIKLFNIESHHIDTSKYSNLLHDRIVRDLECKIADYVNAKYSVSLNSASSCLFLCMLNKDVVVNIPSMIPPVVVNAIINSGNKYKFKDNVKWVGDSYIFHDFGEYKIVDSAQKITKDQFKNECSSDDLMIFSFYPTKPIGGIDGGM
;
A
#
# COMPACT_ATOMS: atom_id res chain seq x y z
N MET A 1 16.91 11.79 -23.50
CA MET A 1 16.77 11.22 -22.13
C MET A 1 15.33 10.75 -21.99
N ILE A 2 15.10 9.45 -21.78
CA ILE A 2 13.75 8.91 -21.56
C ILE A 2 13.44 9.14 -20.06
N LYS A 3 12.42 9.96 -19.76
CA LYS A 3 11.90 10.08 -18.40
C LYS A 3 11.05 8.85 -18.09
N LEU A 4 11.51 8.00 -17.19
CA LEU A 4 10.76 6.82 -16.75
C LEU A 4 9.54 7.20 -15.90
N PHE A 5 9.60 8.34 -15.22
CA PHE A 5 8.53 8.83 -14.35
C PHE A 5 8.35 10.34 -14.54
N ASN A 6 7.11 10.77 -14.51
CA ASN A 6 6.77 12.19 -14.42
C ASN A 6 6.38 12.45 -12.96
N ILE A 7 7.30 13.03 -12.20
CA ILE A 7 7.06 13.40 -10.80
C ILE A 7 6.67 14.87 -10.79
N GLU A 8 5.45 15.14 -10.35
CA GLU A 8 5.01 16.51 -10.09
C GLU A 8 5.56 16.98 -8.74
N SER A 9 6.10 18.19 -8.72
CA SER A 9 6.53 18.81 -7.46
C SER A 9 5.31 19.41 -6.76
N HIS A 10 5.06 18.95 -5.53
CA HIS A 10 3.99 19.50 -4.69
C HIS A 10 4.59 20.50 -3.69
N HIS A 11 4.05 21.71 -3.65
CA HIS A 11 4.36 22.65 -2.60
C HIS A 11 3.41 22.43 -1.42
N ILE A 12 3.95 22.09 -0.26
CA ILE A 12 3.19 21.94 0.97
C ILE A 12 3.35 23.21 1.81
N ASP A 13 2.25 23.91 2.04
CA ASP A 13 2.18 24.99 3.01
C ASP A 13 1.96 24.40 4.41
N THR A 14 3.06 24.18 5.13
CA THR A 14 3.04 23.59 6.48
C THR A 14 2.51 24.55 7.54
N SER A 15 2.36 25.85 7.24
CA SER A 15 1.83 26.83 8.19
C SER A 15 0.37 26.59 8.58
N LYS A 16 -0.35 25.80 7.77
CA LYS A 16 -1.78 25.45 7.97
C LYS A 16 -2.00 24.30 8.93
N TYR A 17 -0.95 23.60 9.37
CA TYR A 17 -1.06 22.38 10.18
C TYR A 17 -0.57 22.65 11.59
N SER A 18 -1.43 22.41 12.57
CA SER A 18 -1.09 22.61 13.99
C SER A 18 -0.30 21.44 14.57
N ASN A 19 -0.45 20.24 14.00
CA ASN A 19 0.23 19.03 14.45
C ASN A 19 0.45 18.08 13.27
N LEU A 20 1.73 17.89 12.88
CA LEU A 20 2.08 17.04 11.74
C LEU A 20 1.83 15.54 11.95
N LEU A 21 1.68 15.09 13.21
CA LEU A 21 1.53 13.66 13.51
C LEU A 21 0.06 13.24 13.69
N HIS A 22 -0.78 14.14 14.18
CA HIS A 22 -2.16 13.81 14.58
C HIS A 22 -3.16 14.88 14.13
N ASP A 23 -2.86 15.60 13.07
CA ASP A 23 -3.75 16.63 12.56
C ASP A 23 -5.02 16.00 11.93
N ARG A 24 -6.10 16.74 11.99
CA ARG A 24 -7.39 16.36 11.37
C ARG A 24 -7.24 15.99 9.89
N ILE A 25 -6.26 16.59 9.19
CA ILE A 25 -6.04 16.33 7.77
C ILE A 25 -5.68 14.86 7.49
N VAL A 26 -4.97 14.18 8.41
CA VAL A 26 -4.66 12.76 8.30
C VAL A 26 -5.96 11.95 8.31
N ARG A 27 -6.84 12.24 9.28
CA ARG A 27 -8.14 11.58 9.37
C ARG A 27 -9.05 11.88 8.17
N ASP A 28 -9.02 13.11 7.67
CA ASP A 28 -9.78 13.50 6.48
C ASP A 28 -9.29 12.74 5.23
N LEU A 29 -7.99 12.51 5.10
CA LEU A 29 -7.42 11.67 4.04
C LEU A 29 -7.88 10.21 4.19
N GLU A 30 -7.78 9.64 5.39
CA GLU A 30 -8.23 8.28 5.68
C GLU A 30 -9.71 8.10 5.30
N CYS A 31 -10.59 8.98 5.75
CA CYS A 31 -12.00 8.93 5.38
C CYS A 31 -12.21 8.99 3.85
N LYS A 32 -11.54 9.92 3.17
CA LYS A 32 -11.68 10.08 1.71
C LYS A 32 -11.22 8.87 0.93
N ILE A 33 -10.12 8.23 1.33
CA ILE A 33 -9.64 7.01 0.67
C ILE A 33 -10.58 5.85 0.96
N ALA A 34 -11.00 5.65 2.22
CA ALA A 34 -11.96 4.62 2.58
C ALA A 34 -13.26 4.75 1.76
N ASP A 35 -13.81 5.95 1.66
CA ASP A 35 -15.01 6.23 0.84
C ASP A 35 -14.77 5.95 -0.64
N TYR A 36 -13.61 6.38 -1.18
CA TYR A 36 -13.30 6.21 -2.60
C TYR A 36 -13.18 4.76 -3.03
N VAL A 37 -12.50 3.93 -2.21
CA VAL A 37 -12.33 2.50 -2.52
C VAL A 37 -13.47 1.63 -1.98
N ASN A 38 -14.42 2.22 -1.24
CA ASN A 38 -15.53 1.55 -0.59
C ASN A 38 -15.08 0.51 0.45
N ALA A 39 -14.14 0.92 1.30
CA ALA A 39 -13.71 0.20 2.49
C ALA A 39 -14.37 0.79 3.74
N LYS A 40 -14.52 -0.02 4.79
CA LYS A 40 -15.10 0.44 6.06
C LYS A 40 -14.16 1.40 6.81
N TYR A 41 -12.87 1.16 6.73
CA TYR A 41 -11.83 1.96 7.40
C TYR A 41 -10.60 2.04 6.51
N SER A 42 -9.78 3.06 6.73
CA SER A 42 -8.41 3.11 6.25
C SER A 42 -7.49 3.73 7.31
N VAL A 43 -6.22 3.35 7.27
CA VAL A 43 -5.18 3.81 8.22
C VAL A 43 -3.96 4.22 7.43
N SER A 44 -3.55 5.46 7.58
CA SER A 44 -2.36 6.00 6.90
C SER A 44 -1.09 5.70 7.68
N LEU A 45 -0.03 5.34 6.96
CA LEU A 45 1.31 5.13 7.45
C LEU A 45 2.32 5.91 6.61
N ASN A 46 3.56 5.96 7.07
CA ASN A 46 4.63 6.66 6.36
C ASN A 46 5.02 6.03 5.02
N SER A 47 4.67 4.77 4.77
CA SER A 47 4.90 4.09 3.50
C SER A 47 4.07 2.81 3.36
N ALA A 48 3.84 2.36 2.13
CA ALA A 48 3.24 1.04 1.86
C ALA A 48 4.09 -0.12 2.40
N SER A 49 5.42 0.03 2.44
CA SER A 49 6.31 -0.97 3.04
C SER A 49 6.08 -1.13 4.53
N SER A 50 5.74 -0.04 5.24
CA SER A 50 5.35 -0.08 6.66
C SER A 50 3.99 -0.76 6.84
N CYS A 51 3.05 -0.55 5.92
CA CYS A 51 1.78 -1.28 5.91
C CYS A 51 2.02 -2.79 5.78
N LEU A 52 2.82 -3.22 4.79
CA LEU A 52 3.19 -4.62 4.60
C LEU A 52 3.86 -5.20 5.83
N PHE A 53 4.85 -4.48 6.39
CA PHE A 53 5.55 -4.89 7.61
C PHE A 53 4.58 -5.17 8.77
N LEU A 54 3.67 -4.24 9.06
CA LEU A 54 2.71 -4.38 10.14
C LEU A 54 1.71 -5.52 9.91
N CYS A 55 1.17 -5.65 8.69
CA CYS A 55 0.25 -6.72 8.34
C CYS A 55 0.89 -8.10 8.45
N MET A 56 2.21 -8.20 8.23
CA MET A 56 2.96 -9.44 8.24
C MET A 56 3.70 -9.73 9.54
N LEU A 57 3.64 -8.83 10.53
CA LEU A 57 4.46 -8.93 11.73
C LEU A 57 4.21 -10.25 12.48
N ASN A 58 5.29 -11.04 12.67
CA ASN A 58 5.33 -12.30 13.43
C ASN A 58 4.32 -13.36 12.95
N LYS A 59 4.05 -13.44 11.65
CA LYS A 59 3.13 -14.46 11.10
C LYS A 59 3.80 -15.82 10.85
N ASP A 60 5.15 -15.87 10.77
CA ASP A 60 5.96 -17.08 10.52
C ASP A 60 5.50 -17.85 9.25
N VAL A 61 5.32 -17.14 8.17
CA VAL A 61 4.86 -17.70 6.89
C VAL A 61 5.90 -17.55 5.77
N VAL A 62 5.68 -18.26 4.66
CA VAL A 62 6.42 -18.09 3.42
C VAL A 62 5.53 -17.36 2.41
N VAL A 63 5.94 -16.15 2.05
CA VAL A 63 5.22 -15.31 1.08
C VAL A 63 5.74 -15.60 -0.34
N ASN A 64 4.84 -15.83 -1.29
CA ASN A 64 5.20 -15.97 -2.70
C ASN A 64 5.09 -14.61 -3.38
N ILE A 65 6.21 -14.10 -3.89
CA ILE A 65 6.29 -12.77 -4.50
C ILE A 65 6.83 -12.83 -5.93
N PRO A 66 6.44 -11.89 -6.80
CA PRO A 66 7.01 -11.80 -8.16
C PRO A 66 8.53 -11.59 -8.12
N SER A 67 9.26 -12.21 -9.03
CA SER A 67 10.73 -12.08 -9.09
C SER A 67 11.22 -10.67 -9.41
N MET A 68 10.41 -9.86 -10.09
CA MET A 68 10.72 -8.48 -10.48
C MET A 68 10.18 -7.42 -9.51
N ILE A 69 9.76 -7.83 -8.29
CA ILE A 69 9.20 -6.90 -7.31
C ILE A 69 10.28 -5.96 -6.73
N PRO A 70 9.94 -4.71 -6.38
CA PRO A 70 10.89 -3.81 -5.74
C PRO A 70 11.48 -4.38 -4.43
N PRO A 71 12.79 -4.23 -4.17
CA PRO A 71 13.47 -4.79 -2.99
C PRO A 71 12.86 -4.41 -1.65
N VAL A 72 12.17 -3.27 -1.56
CA VAL A 72 11.49 -2.81 -0.33
C VAL A 72 10.41 -3.79 0.15
N VAL A 73 9.78 -4.54 -0.77
CA VAL A 73 8.79 -5.56 -0.44
C VAL A 73 9.46 -6.76 0.22
N VAL A 74 10.59 -7.21 -0.34
CA VAL A 74 11.43 -8.29 0.24
C VAL A 74 11.89 -7.90 1.65
N ASN A 75 12.36 -6.67 1.82
CA ASN A 75 12.80 -6.16 3.11
C ASN A 75 11.65 -6.12 4.13
N ALA A 76 10.44 -5.72 3.73
CA ALA A 76 9.29 -5.72 4.61
C ALA A 76 8.94 -7.13 5.11
N ILE A 77 9.01 -8.14 4.24
CA ILE A 77 8.79 -9.56 4.60
C ILE A 77 9.84 -10.06 5.60
N ILE A 78 11.12 -9.85 5.30
CA ILE A 78 12.22 -10.30 6.17
C ILE A 78 12.16 -9.62 7.53
N ASN A 79 12.00 -8.30 7.55
CA ASN A 79 11.98 -7.51 8.78
C ASN A 79 10.76 -7.84 9.65
N SER A 80 9.66 -8.30 9.07
CA SER A 80 8.48 -8.76 9.80
C SER A 80 8.58 -10.21 10.33
N GLY A 81 9.75 -10.85 10.20
CA GLY A 81 10.01 -12.20 10.71
C GLY A 81 9.53 -13.32 9.79
N ASN A 82 9.26 -13.03 8.53
CA ASN A 82 8.76 -14.01 7.57
C ASN A 82 9.82 -14.41 6.53
N LYS A 83 9.49 -15.43 5.74
CA LYS A 83 10.31 -15.93 4.63
C LYS A 83 9.60 -15.63 3.31
N TYR A 84 10.35 -15.64 2.22
CA TYR A 84 9.76 -15.47 0.89
C TYR A 84 10.27 -16.49 -0.10
N LYS A 85 9.52 -16.68 -1.17
CA LYS A 85 9.90 -17.40 -2.39
C LYS A 85 9.51 -16.57 -3.59
N PHE A 86 10.34 -16.58 -4.63
CA PHE A 86 9.94 -16.00 -5.91
C PHE A 86 8.97 -16.91 -6.64
N LYS A 87 7.93 -16.31 -7.19
CA LYS A 87 6.92 -16.96 -8.03
C LYS A 87 6.74 -16.14 -9.28
N ASP A 88 7.03 -16.72 -10.43
CA ASP A 88 6.82 -16.08 -11.71
C ASP A 88 5.31 -16.07 -12.10
N ASN A 89 4.98 -15.31 -13.12
CA ASN A 89 3.61 -15.18 -13.67
C ASN A 89 2.59 -14.53 -12.73
N VAL A 90 3.03 -13.73 -11.78
CA VAL A 90 2.12 -12.85 -11.00
C VAL A 90 2.04 -11.51 -11.73
N LYS A 91 0.84 -11.17 -12.19
CA LYS A 91 0.57 -9.86 -12.78
C LYS A 91 0.40 -8.84 -11.65
N TRP A 92 1.34 -7.92 -11.51
CA TRP A 92 1.33 -6.90 -10.47
C TRP A 92 1.57 -5.47 -11.01
N VAL A 93 2.21 -5.34 -12.17
CA VAL A 93 2.51 -4.04 -12.77
C VAL A 93 1.24 -3.39 -13.29
N GLY A 94 0.88 -2.26 -12.71
CA GLY A 94 -0.36 -1.56 -13.02
C GLY A 94 -1.64 -2.25 -12.53
N ASP A 95 -1.49 -3.23 -11.62
CA ASP A 95 -2.62 -3.98 -11.08
C ASP A 95 -2.46 -4.23 -9.57
N SER A 96 -3.48 -4.79 -8.95
CA SER A 96 -3.44 -5.36 -7.60
C SER A 96 -3.18 -6.86 -7.67
N TYR A 97 -2.60 -7.44 -6.63
CA TYR A 97 -2.43 -8.89 -6.53
C TYR A 97 -2.54 -9.35 -5.07
N ILE A 98 -2.91 -10.62 -4.87
CA ILE A 98 -2.92 -11.22 -3.55
C ILE A 98 -1.48 -11.42 -3.10
N PHE A 99 -1.08 -10.63 -2.09
CA PHE A 99 0.25 -10.71 -1.49
C PHE A 99 0.39 -11.96 -0.63
N HIS A 100 -0.60 -12.21 0.23
CA HIS A 100 -0.69 -13.44 1.02
C HIS A 100 -2.14 -13.74 1.39
N ASP A 101 -2.49 -15.02 1.39
CA ASP A 101 -3.80 -15.53 1.79
C ASP A 101 -3.64 -16.40 3.04
N PHE A 102 -4.28 -15.99 4.15
CA PHE A 102 -4.28 -16.70 5.42
C PHE A 102 -5.47 -17.64 5.57
N GLY A 103 -6.35 -17.72 4.57
CA GLY A 103 -7.59 -18.47 4.60
C GLY A 103 -8.76 -17.70 5.23
N GLU A 104 -8.58 -17.13 6.40
CA GLU A 104 -9.59 -16.29 7.06
C GLU A 104 -9.66 -14.88 6.45
N TYR A 105 -8.55 -14.35 6.01
CA TYR A 105 -8.42 -13.07 5.31
C TYR A 105 -7.20 -13.08 4.39
N LYS A 106 -7.15 -12.18 3.45
CA LYS A 106 -6.00 -11.99 2.56
C LYS A 106 -5.45 -10.57 2.65
N ILE A 107 -4.18 -10.44 2.30
CA ILE A 107 -3.53 -9.15 2.06
C ILE A 107 -3.42 -8.96 0.55
N VAL A 108 -3.93 -7.84 0.06
CA VAL A 108 -3.85 -7.43 -1.35
C VAL A 108 -2.88 -6.25 -1.46
N ASP A 109 -1.80 -6.43 -2.21
CA ASP A 109 -0.90 -5.32 -2.56
C ASP A 109 -1.46 -4.60 -3.80
N SER A 110 -1.89 -3.37 -3.59
CA SER A 110 -2.42 -2.47 -4.61
C SER A 110 -1.57 -1.20 -4.77
N ALA A 111 -0.26 -1.31 -4.52
CA ALA A 111 0.67 -0.18 -4.65
C ALA A 111 0.76 0.38 -6.09
N GLN A 112 0.26 -0.32 -7.09
CA GLN A 112 0.29 0.07 -8.50
C GLN A 112 -1.10 0.41 -9.08
N LYS A 113 -2.15 0.35 -8.27
CA LYS A 113 -3.52 0.56 -8.71
C LYS A 113 -4.36 1.18 -7.61
N ILE A 114 -5.16 2.17 -7.96
CA ILE A 114 -6.26 2.66 -7.13
C ILE A 114 -7.42 3.07 -8.03
N THR A 115 -8.59 2.51 -7.77
CA THR A 115 -9.82 2.80 -8.52
C THR A 115 -11.01 2.95 -7.58
N LYS A 116 -12.04 3.62 -8.06
CA LYS A 116 -13.28 3.74 -7.30
C LYS A 116 -13.89 2.36 -7.00
N ASP A 117 -14.40 2.18 -5.80
CA ASP A 117 -15.01 0.94 -5.31
C ASP A 117 -14.08 -0.29 -5.34
N GLN A 118 -12.76 -0.09 -5.40
CA GLN A 118 -11.81 -1.18 -5.61
C GLN A 118 -11.83 -2.21 -4.47
N PHE A 119 -11.85 -1.76 -3.21
CA PHE A 119 -11.89 -2.67 -2.07
C PHE A 119 -13.13 -3.56 -2.13
N LYS A 120 -14.30 -2.97 -2.36
CA LYS A 120 -15.56 -3.70 -2.50
C LYS A 120 -15.53 -4.75 -3.62
N ASN A 121 -14.83 -4.46 -4.72
CA ASN A 121 -14.78 -5.33 -5.89
C ASN A 121 -13.75 -6.45 -5.79
N GLU A 122 -12.67 -6.25 -5.03
CA GLU A 122 -11.52 -7.15 -5.00
C GLU A 122 -11.32 -7.84 -3.64
N CYS A 123 -11.98 -7.35 -2.57
CA CYS A 123 -11.78 -7.78 -1.19
C CYS A 123 -13.09 -8.16 -0.51
N SER A 124 -12.98 -8.97 0.52
CA SER A 124 -14.01 -9.22 1.52
C SER A 124 -13.85 -8.27 2.71
N SER A 125 -14.82 -8.24 3.63
CA SER A 125 -14.83 -7.31 4.78
C SER A 125 -13.60 -7.41 5.70
N ASP A 126 -13.00 -8.60 5.78
CA ASP A 126 -11.89 -8.90 6.70
C ASP A 126 -10.51 -8.81 6.02
N ASP A 127 -10.49 -8.61 4.70
CA ASP A 127 -9.27 -8.46 3.93
C ASP A 127 -8.57 -7.13 4.18
N LEU A 128 -7.28 -7.09 3.90
CA LEU A 128 -6.46 -5.89 3.97
C LEU A 128 -5.98 -5.52 2.56
N MET A 129 -6.15 -4.27 2.16
CA MET A 129 -5.65 -3.76 0.88
C MET A 129 -4.64 -2.63 1.14
N ILE A 130 -3.49 -2.68 0.48
CA ILE A 130 -2.39 -1.76 0.71
C ILE A 130 -2.19 -0.87 -0.52
N PHE A 131 -2.16 0.44 -0.29
CA PHE A 131 -1.88 1.46 -1.29
C PHE A 131 -0.56 2.18 -1.01
N SER A 132 0.10 2.65 -2.07
CA SER A 132 1.30 3.46 -1.98
C SER A 132 1.05 4.86 -2.54
N PHE A 133 1.50 5.87 -1.80
CA PHE A 133 1.45 7.27 -2.20
C PHE A 133 2.83 7.81 -2.62
N TYR A 134 3.79 6.92 -2.84
CA TYR A 134 5.10 7.29 -3.35
C TYR A 134 4.95 8.05 -4.70
N PRO A 135 5.81 9.03 -5.03
CA PRO A 135 5.63 9.92 -6.19
C PRO A 135 5.41 9.24 -7.55
N THR A 136 5.91 8.02 -7.71
CA THR A 136 5.75 7.26 -8.98
C THR A 136 4.49 6.40 -9.04
N LYS A 137 3.64 6.46 -8.02
CA LYS A 137 2.43 5.64 -7.90
C LYS A 137 1.19 6.38 -8.43
N PRO A 138 0.06 5.69 -8.66
CA PRO A 138 -1.13 6.30 -9.27
C PRO A 138 -1.64 7.57 -8.58
N ILE A 139 -1.55 7.66 -7.25
CA ILE A 139 -1.92 8.89 -6.52
C ILE A 139 -0.81 9.94 -6.62
N GLY A 140 0.47 9.52 -6.65
CA GLY A 140 1.60 10.43 -6.82
C GLY A 140 1.72 11.47 -5.70
N GLY A 141 1.71 11.03 -4.43
CA GLY A 141 1.98 11.90 -3.28
C GLY A 141 3.46 12.25 -3.14
N ILE A 142 3.84 12.81 -2.00
CA ILE A 142 5.26 13.01 -1.65
C ILE A 142 5.84 11.71 -1.11
N ASP A 143 5.11 11.09 -0.19
CA ASP A 143 5.36 9.76 0.35
C ASP A 143 4.10 9.29 1.10
N GLY A 144 4.12 8.06 1.59
CA GLY A 144 3.04 7.50 2.39
C GLY A 144 2.53 6.17 1.87
N GLY A 145 1.68 5.56 2.71
CA GLY A 145 0.95 4.34 2.39
C GLY A 145 -0.34 4.26 3.21
N MET A 146 -1.19 3.36 2.84
CA MET A 146 -2.46 3.15 3.52
C MET A 146 -2.86 1.69 3.45
#